data_da849f407b2402570c50086102d00634
#
_entry.id   da849f407b2402570c50086102d00634
#
_cell.length_a   1.000
_cell.length_b   1.000
_cell.length_c   1.000
_cell.angle_alpha   90.00
_cell.angle_beta   90.00
_cell.angle_gamma   90.00
#
_symmetry.space_group_name_H-M   'P 1'
#
loop_
_entity.id
_entity.type
_entity.pdbx_description
1 polymer ?
#
loop_
_entity_poly.entity_id
_entity_poly.type
_entity_poly.pdbx_seq_one_letter_code
_entity_poly.pdbx_strand_id
1 'polypeptide(L)'
;MAHDQFIEKHKTAWQRLEDLLKLLDGSSLRKLHREEVRELGKIYRRTSSDLAVARAESRDPRLINYLNSLVIRAHGRIYQADAQGGSRITSFFAQDFPQTFRRTWRYTAVAFSVFALFSVIGFLGTTYDPEFSELVGVPPSFREVYIETKTHWWEDLNEANQVGASAIFTNNIQVTIYTFAFGGVFGVGTLFYLAFNGATIAAVLALTYRAGFGNDLLTFMVGHGVIELSCIFIAGGAGLLIGSAMVMPGNLSRGDALKSRGKDAVRLMVGVAVLLVVAGIIEGFISPAPINPKIKFSIGALTGLALYSYLLLAGRDNNWGKG
;
A
#
# COMPACT_ATOMS: atom_id res chain seq x y z
N MET A 1 -25.36 7.99 -53.48
CA MET A 1 -24.44 9.19 -53.52
C MET A 1 -23.89 9.58 -52.16
N ALA A 2 -24.66 9.93 -51.16
CA ALA A 2 -24.08 10.31 -49.83
C ALA A 2 -23.37 9.15 -49.11
N HIS A 3 -23.87 7.94 -49.21
CA HIS A 3 -23.34 6.74 -48.59
C HIS A 3 -21.98 6.33 -49.20
N ASP A 4 -21.87 6.34 -50.52
CA ASP A 4 -20.64 5.98 -51.24
C ASP A 4 -19.54 7.01 -50.95
N GLN A 5 -19.89 8.30 -50.87
CA GLN A 5 -18.95 9.37 -50.52
C GLN A 5 -18.43 9.22 -49.10
N PHE A 6 -19.28 8.78 -48.16
CA PHE A 6 -18.87 8.52 -46.76
C PHE A 6 -17.85 7.36 -46.71
N ILE A 7 -18.11 6.28 -47.41
CA ILE A 7 -17.18 5.12 -47.46
C ILE A 7 -15.85 5.54 -48.08
N GLU A 8 -15.85 6.17 -49.23
CA GLU A 8 -14.63 6.60 -49.91
C GLU A 8 -13.77 7.55 -49.07
N LYS A 9 -14.41 8.46 -48.37
CA LYS A 9 -13.70 9.43 -47.49
C LYS A 9 -13.03 8.78 -46.27
N HIS A 10 -13.56 7.66 -45.77
CA HIS A 10 -13.12 7.06 -44.51
C HIS A 10 -12.43 5.69 -44.66
N LYS A 11 -12.57 5.04 -45.81
CA LYS A 11 -12.04 3.71 -46.13
C LYS A 11 -10.55 3.55 -45.86
N THR A 12 -9.73 4.53 -46.23
CA THR A 12 -8.29 4.51 -46.03
C THR A 12 -7.94 4.42 -44.52
N ALA A 13 -8.67 5.13 -43.68
CA ALA A 13 -8.45 5.09 -42.22
C ALA A 13 -8.85 3.73 -41.64
N TRP A 14 -9.95 3.14 -42.12
CA TRP A 14 -10.37 1.80 -41.67
C TRP A 14 -9.39 0.71 -42.11
N GLN A 15 -8.89 0.78 -43.35
CA GLN A 15 -7.84 -0.14 -43.82
C GLN A 15 -6.55 -0.01 -43.00
N ARG A 16 -6.14 1.23 -42.69
CA ARG A 16 -4.95 1.45 -41.86
C ARG A 16 -5.15 0.90 -40.44
N LEU A 17 -6.37 1.03 -39.84
CA LEU A 17 -6.68 0.41 -38.57
C LEU A 17 -6.57 -1.10 -38.64
N GLU A 18 -7.09 -1.72 -39.70
CA GLU A 18 -7.03 -3.16 -39.90
C GLU A 18 -5.57 -3.65 -40.04
N ASP A 19 -4.72 -2.91 -40.75
CA ASP A 19 -3.30 -3.25 -40.92
C ASP A 19 -2.55 -3.15 -39.57
N LEU A 20 -2.80 -2.10 -38.80
CA LEU A 20 -2.23 -1.99 -37.45
C LEU A 20 -2.69 -3.12 -36.54
N LEU A 21 -3.95 -3.54 -36.65
CA LEU A 21 -4.48 -4.67 -35.87
C LEU A 21 -3.85 -6.00 -36.30
N LYS A 22 -3.60 -6.22 -37.61
CA LYS A 22 -2.88 -7.41 -38.12
C LYS A 22 -1.45 -7.47 -37.59
N LEU A 23 -0.74 -6.35 -37.49
CA LEU A 23 0.60 -6.29 -36.90
C LEU A 23 0.60 -6.69 -35.41
N LEU A 24 -0.53 -6.50 -34.73
CA LEU A 24 -0.72 -6.87 -33.33
C LEU A 24 -1.23 -8.31 -33.13
N ASP A 25 -1.60 -9.04 -34.20
CA ASP A 25 -2.07 -10.41 -34.09
C ASP A 25 -0.93 -11.32 -33.58
N GLY A 26 -1.15 -11.92 -32.39
CA GLY A 26 -0.15 -12.75 -31.71
C GLY A 26 0.95 -11.97 -30.95
N SER A 27 0.88 -10.63 -30.88
CA SER A 27 1.91 -9.81 -30.25
C SER A 27 1.35 -8.65 -29.41
N SER A 28 2.18 -8.10 -28.50
CA SER A 28 1.80 -6.96 -27.65
C SER A 28 2.01 -5.62 -28.36
N LEU A 29 1.36 -4.55 -27.88
CA LEU A 29 1.56 -3.15 -28.32
C LEU A 29 3.03 -2.69 -28.30
N ARG A 30 3.92 -3.42 -27.61
CA ARG A 30 5.36 -3.13 -27.56
C ARG A 30 6.07 -3.32 -28.91
N LYS A 31 5.45 -4.00 -29.89
CA LYS A 31 6.00 -4.15 -31.24
C LYS A 31 5.75 -2.93 -32.13
N LEU A 32 4.82 -2.06 -31.76
CA LEU A 32 4.57 -0.83 -32.49
C LEU A 32 5.52 0.27 -32.04
N HIS A 33 5.97 1.09 -32.99
CA HIS A 33 6.68 2.32 -32.68
C HIS A 33 5.74 3.33 -31.98
N ARG A 34 6.32 4.29 -31.24
CA ARG A 34 5.53 5.29 -30.49
C ARG A 34 4.53 6.07 -31.35
N GLU A 35 4.89 6.30 -32.59
CA GLU A 35 4.04 6.99 -33.58
C GLU A 35 2.85 6.12 -33.97
N GLU A 36 3.07 4.82 -34.22
CA GLU A 36 2.02 3.86 -34.57
C GLU A 36 1.03 3.64 -33.43
N VAL A 37 1.50 3.66 -32.17
CA VAL A 37 0.60 3.59 -31.00
C VAL A 37 -0.29 4.83 -30.92
N ARG A 38 0.26 6.02 -31.19
CA ARG A 38 -0.53 7.26 -31.24
C ARG A 38 -1.53 7.24 -32.40
N GLU A 39 -1.09 6.76 -33.56
CA GLU A 39 -1.90 6.60 -34.75
C GLU A 39 -3.07 5.63 -34.49
N LEU A 40 -2.81 4.47 -33.92
CA LEU A 40 -3.82 3.48 -33.55
C LEU A 40 -4.91 4.10 -32.66
N GLY A 41 -4.53 4.84 -31.61
CA GLY A 41 -5.49 5.50 -30.73
C GLY A 41 -6.30 6.59 -31.42
N LYS A 42 -5.69 7.33 -32.38
CA LYS A 42 -6.38 8.37 -33.17
C LYS A 42 -7.38 7.75 -34.14
N ILE A 43 -6.97 6.72 -34.88
CA ILE A 43 -7.82 6.05 -35.86
C ILE A 43 -8.94 5.28 -35.17
N TYR A 44 -8.68 4.62 -34.06
CA TYR A 44 -9.71 3.95 -33.24
C TYR A 44 -10.84 4.91 -32.85
N ARG A 45 -10.52 6.09 -32.30
CA ARG A 45 -11.53 7.08 -31.93
C ARG A 45 -12.35 7.54 -33.13
N ARG A 46 -11.68 7.78 -34.26
CA ARG A 46 -12.33 8.16 -35.50
C ARG A 46 -13.27 7.05 -36.01
N THR A 47 -12.81 5.82 -36.07
CA THR A 47 -13.62 4.67 -36.51
C THR A 47 -14.81 4.43 -35.58
N SER A 48 -14.66 4.67 -34.25
CA SER A 48 -15.77 4.62 -33.31
C SER A 48 -16.83 5.68 -33.58
N SER A 49 -16.41 6.89 -33.95
CA SER A 49 -17.32 7.97 -34.41
C SER A 49 -18.00 7.60 -35.75
N ASP A 50 -17.24 7.05 -36.69
CA ASP A 50 -17.75 6.62 -37.99
C ASP A 50 -18.82 5.50 -37.82
N LEU A 51 -18.62 4.58 -36.86
CA LEU A 51 -19.61 3.56 -36.52
C LEU A 51 -20.89 4.17 -35.96
N ALA A 52 -20.80 5.20 -35.13
CA ALA A 52 -21.97 5.89 -34.61
C ALA A 52 -22.75 6.59 -35.72
N VAL A 53 -22.06 7.25 -36.65
CA VAL A 53 -22.67 7.86 -37.83
C VAL A 53 -23.30 6.81 -38.75
N ALA A 54 -22.58 5.70 -39.02
CA ALA A 54 -23.11 4.60 -39.84
C ALA A 54 -24.38 3.99 -39.26
N ARG A 55 -24.46 3.86 -37.92
CA ARG A 55 -25.68 3.37 -37.23
C ARG A 55 -26.86 4.34 -37.33
N ALA A 56 -26.57 5.65 -37.36
CA ALA A 56 -27.62 6.67 -37.43
C ALA A 56 -28.13 6.92 -38.85
N GLU A 57 -27.22 6.90 -39.83
CA GLU A 57 -27.53 7.39 -41.19
C GLU A 57 -27.53 6.27 -42.25
N SER A 58 -26.82 5.16 -42.02
CA SER A 58 -26.72 4.06 -42.98
C SER A 58 -27.66 2.91 -42.62
N ARG A 59 -28.37 2.38 -43.63
CA ARG A 59 -29.18 1.17 -43.53
C ARG A 59 -28.41 -0.07 -44.00
N ASP A 60 -27.09 0.01 -44.31
CA ASP A 60 -26.30 -1.11 -44.73
C ASP A 60 -25.74 -1.90 -43.54
N PRO A 61 -26.28 -3.10 -43.24
CA PRO A 61 -25.80 -3.93 -42.14
C PRO A 61 -24.37 -4.42 -42.31
N ARG A 62 -23.87 -4.51 -43.57
CA ARG A 62 -22.51 -4.99 -43.83
C ARG A 62 -21.48 -3.98 -43.37
N LEU A 63 -21.69 -2.68 -43.66
CA LEU A 63 -20.83 -1.60 -43.21
C LEU A 63 -20.83 -1.51 -41.68
N ILE A 64 -22.01 -1.54 -41.06
CA ILE A 64 -22.14 -1.49 -39.60
C ILE A 64 -21.41 -2.67 -38.91
N ASN A 65 -21.58 -3.88 -39.44
CA ASN A 65 -20.92 -5.07 -38.89
C ASN A 65 -19.40 -5.01 -39.09
N TYR A 66 -18.92 -4.54 -40.21
CA TYR A 66 -17.49 -4.34 -40.49
C TYR A 66 -16.88 -3.34 -39.49
N LEU A 67 -17.45 -2.15 -39.37
CA LEU A 67 -16.97 -1.12 -38.43
C LEU A 67 -17.06 -1.58 -36.98
N ASN A 68 -18.12 -2.26 -36.61
CA ASN A 68 -18.30 -2.81 -35.28
C ASN A 68 -17.21 -3.85 -34.94
N SER A 69 -16.88 -4.74 -35.91
CA SER A 69 -15.80 -5.72 -35.72
C SER A 69 -14.44 -5.06 -35.57
N LEU A 70 -14.16 -4.02 -36.35
CA LEU A 70 -12.92 -3.24 -36.23
C LEU A 70 -12.81 -2.54 -34.87
N VAL A 71 -13.89 -1.89 -34.42
CA VAL A 71 -13.93 -1.20 -33.13
C VAL A 71 -13.76 -2.18 -31.97
N ILE A 72 -14.43 -3.34 -32.01
CA ILE A 72 -14.30 -4.38 -30.97
C ILE A 72 -12.86 -4.92 -30.91
N ARG A 73 -12.26 -5.25 -32.07
CA ARG A 73 -10.88 -5.75 -32.14
C ARG A 73 -9.89 -4.70 -31.65
N ALA A 74 -10.04 -3.43 -32.10
CA ALA A 74 -9.18 -2.35 -31.67
C ALA A 74 -9.32 -2.07 -30.16
N HIS A 75 -10.54 -2.04 -29.66
CA HIS A 75 -10.83 -1.90 -28.24
C HIS A 75 -10.14 -3.01 -27.42
N GLY A 76 -10.32 -4.26 -27.83
CA GLY A 76 -9.67 -5.41 -27.20
C GLY A 76 -8.16 -5.25 -27.15
N ARG A 77 -7.49 -4.82 -28.25
CA ARG A 77 -6.03 -4.66 -28.30
C ARG A 77 -5.53 -3.45 -27.51
N ILE A 78 -6.25 -2.34 -27.54
CA ILE A 78 -5.88 -1.11 -26.80
C ILE A 78 -6.06 -1.33 -25.28
N TYR A 79 -7.13 -1.99 -24.87
CA TYR A 79 -7.47 -2.18 -23.45
C TYR A 79 -7.05 -3.55 -22.88
N GLN A 80 -6.81 -4.59 -23.69
CA GLN A 80 -6.15 -5.85 -23.25
C GLN A 80 -4.67 -5.70 -22.97
N ALA A 81 -4.00 -4.65 -23.48
CA ALA A 81 -2.67 -4.28 -22.99
C ALA A 81 -2.69 -3.97 -21.49
N ASP A 82 -3.86 -3.69 -20.94
CA ASP A 82 -4.11 -3.53 -19.50
C ASP A 82 -4.42 -4.84 -18.75
N ALA A 83 -4.67 -5.95 -19.44
CA ALA A 83 -4.99 -7.25 -18.82
C ALA A 83 -3.77 -8.05 -18.34
N GLN A 84 -2.58 -7.46 -18.32
CA GLN A 84 -1.40 -8.06 -17.65
C GLN A 84 -1.44 -7.74 -16.14
N GLY A 85 -2.49 -8.17 -15.44
CA GLY A 85 -2.63 -7.98 -14.00
C GLY A 85 -1.39 -8.45 -13.21
N GLY A 86 -0.81 -9.57 -13.58
CA GLY A 86 0.44 -10.08 -12.98
C GLY A 86 1.63 -9.14 -13.19
N SER A 87 1.80 -8.59 -14.39
CA SER A 87 2.88 -7.63 -14.69
C SER A 87 2.71 -6.30 -13.95
N ARG A 88 1.49 -5.86 -13.67
CA ARG A 88 1.21 -4.66 -12.87
C ARG A 88 1.52 -4.86 -11.40
N ILE A 89 1.16 -6.02 -10.83
CA ILE A 89 1.45 -6.35 -9.43
C ILE A 89 2.96 -6.44 -9.22
N THR A 90 3.67 -7.15 -10.09
CA THR A 90 5.13 -7.25 -10.00
C THR A 90 5.82 -5.90 -10.20
N SER A 91 5.38 -5.07 -11.14
CA SER A 91 5.89 -3.70 -11.33
C SER A 91 5.62 -2.82 -10.13
N PHE A 92 4.44 -2.94 -9.52
CA PHE A 92 4.08 -2.19 -8.32
C PHE A 92 5.07 -2.47 -7.18
N PHE A 93 5.31 -3.74 -6.84
CA PHE A 93 6.25 -4.09 -5.76
C PHE A 93 7.72 -3.92 -6.15
N ALA A 94 8.08 -4.11 -7.42
CA ALA A 94 9.45 -3.91 -7.85
C ALA A 94 9.86 -2.42 -7.95
N GLN A 95 8.91 -1.52 -8.21
CA GLN A 95 9.22 -0.12 -8.52
C GLN A 95 8.34 0.89 -7.78
N ASP A 96 6.98 0.83 -7.95
CA ASP A 96 6.10 1.91 -7.51
C ASP A 96 6.09 2.09 -5.99
N PHE A 97 5.96 1.03 -5.23
CA PHE A 97 5.90 1.08 -3.76
C PHE A 97 7.22 1.57 -3.15
N PRO A 98 8.41 0.97 -3.44
CA PRO A 98 9.67 1.44 -2.86
C PRO A 98 10.06 2.84 -3.34
N GLN A 99 9.76 3.23 -4.58
CA GLN A 99 9.98 4.61 -5.05
C GLN A 99 9.07 5.61 -4.33
N THR A 100 7.78 5.25 -4.12
CA THR A 100 6.84 6.10 -3.37
C THR A 100 7.31 6.27 -1.93
N PHE A 101 7.74 5.20 -1.26
CA PHE A 101 8.32 5.27 0.07
C PHE A 101 9.52 6.23 0.11
N ARG A 102 10.50 6.09 -0.78
CA ARG A 102 11.68 6.98 -0.84
C ARG A 102 11.32 8.45 -1.11
N ARG A 103 10.33 8.70 -1.96
CA ARG A 103 9.88 10.07 -2.22
C ARG A 103 9.19 10.71 -1.03
N THR A 104 8.51 9.92 -0.21
CA THR A 104 7.68 10.37 0.91
C THR A 104 8.30 10.06 2.28
N TRP A 105 9.52 9.53 2.36
CA TRP A 105 10.16 9.02 3.57
C TRP A 105 10.13 9.98 4.76
N ARG A 106 10.16 11.30 4.50
CA ARG A 106 10.14 12.33 5.56
C ARG A 106 8.88 12.24 6.42
N TYR A 107 7.75 11.92 5.82
CA TYR A 107 6.50 11.74 6.56
C TYR A 107 6.55 10.48 7.45
N THR A 108 7.12 9.39 6.93
CA THR A 108 7.36 8.18 7.73
C THR A 108 8.36 8.42 8.86
N ALA A 109 9.39 9.22 8.62
CA ALA A 109 10.36 9.61 9.66
C ALA A 109 9.70 10.44 10.77
N VAL A 110 8.80 11.38 10.44
CA VAL A 110 8.03 12.13 11.44
C VAL A 110 7.13 11.17 12.23
N ALA A 111 6.42 10.25 11.56
CA ALA A 111 5.59 9.25 12.22
C ALA A 111 6.39 8.39 13.21
N PHE A 112 7.55 7.89 12.79
CA PHE A 112 8.49 7.16 13.64
C PHE A 112 8.94 8.01 14.83
N SER A 113 9.35 9.26 14.60
CA SER A 113 9.88 10.14 15.66
C SER A 113 8.84 10.44 16.73
N VAL A 114 7.58 10.69 16.32
CA VAL A 114 6.49 10.91 17.28
C VAL A 114 6.22 9.64 18.09
N PHE A 115 6.09 8.50 17.43
CA PHE A 115 5.88 7.23 18.10
C PHE A 115 7.01 6.92 19.08
N ALA A 116 8.27 7.04 18.65
CA ALA A 116 9.45 6.77 19.47
C ALA A 116 9.54 7.71 20.70
N LEU A 117 9.29 9.01 20.50
CA LEU A 117 9.29 9.98 21.58
C LEU A 117 8.27 9.62 22.65
N PHE A 118 7.05 9.33 22.24
CA PHE A 118 5.99 8.98 23.19
C PHE A 118 6.16 7.57 23.78
N SER A 119 6.81 6.65 23.08
CA SER A 119 7.26 5.38 23.65
C SER A 119 8.26 5.59 24.79
N VAL A 120 9.22 6.49 24.62
CA VAL A 120 10.15 6.84 25.72
C VAL A 120 9.41 7.45 26.90
N ILE A 121 8.47 8.37 26.65
CA ILE A 121 7.66 9.00 27.71
C ILE A 121 6.81 7.94 28.43
N GLY A 122 6.12 7.07 27.70
CA GLY A 122 5.29 6.01 28.25
C GLY A 122 6.10 5.01 29.09
N PHE A 123 7.26 4.59 28.57
CA PHE A 123 8.14 3.66 29.27
C PHE A 123 8.71 4.27 30.55
N LEU A 124 9.28 5.44 30.48
CA LEU A 124 9.88 6.11 31.65
C LEU A 124 8.79 6.51 32.66
N GLY A 125 7.70 7.14 32.22
CA GLY A 125 6.60 7.53 33.10
C GLY A 125 6.07 6.34 33.90
N THR A 126 5.77 5.24 33.23
CA THR A 126 5.28 4.00 33.88
C THR A 126 6.37 3.31 34.74
N THR A 127 7.63 3.44 34.39
CA THR A 127 8.73 2.90 35.19
C THR A 127 8.86 3.66 36.52
N TYR A 128 8.67 4.97 36.53
CA TYR A 128 8.68 5.79 37.74
C TYR A 128 7.39 5.64 38.57
N ASP A 129 6.25 5.70 37.87
CA ASP A 129 4.92 5.60 38.47
C ASP A 129 4.04 4.65 37.65
N PRO A 130 3.70 3.44 38.20
CA PRO A 130 2.83 2.50 37.51
C PRO A 130 1.44 3.04 37.14
N GLU A 131 0.92 4.02 37.89
CA GLU A 131 -0.39 4.64 37.60
C GLU A 131 -0.34 5.51 36.34
N PHE A 132 0.86 5.96 35.93
CA PHE A 132 1.03 6.64 34.66
C PHE A 132 0.55 5.82 33.47
N SER A 133 0.59 4.48 33.57
CA SER A 133 0.07 3.59 32.53
C SER A 133 -1.41 3.82 32.23
N GLU A 134 -2.21 4.23 33.23
CA GLU A 134 -3.64 4.51 33.06
C GLU A 134 -3.86 5.78 32.21
N LEU A 135 -3.00 6.80 32.39
CA LEU A 135 -3.07 8.03 31.60
C LEU A 135 -2.81 7.78 30.10
N VAL A 136 -2.05 6.74 29.79
CA VAL A 136 -1.73 6.37 28.41
C VAL A 136 -2.55 5.20 27.89
N GLY A 137 -3.67 4.88 28.55
CA GLY A 137 -4.70 3.99 28.04
C GLY A 137 -4.57 2.51 28.44
N VAL A 138 -3.72 2.17 29.43
CA VAL A 138 -3.69 0.83 30.00
C VAL A 138 -4.69 0.77 31.15
N PRO A 139 -5.79 0.00 31.03
CA PRO A 139 -6.81 -0.02 32.10
C PRO A 139 -6.31 -0.67 33.39
N PRO A 140 -6.78 -0.24 34.58
CA PRO A 140 -6.41 -0.85 35.86
C PRO A 140 -6.62 -2.37 35.88
N SER A 141 -7.71 -2.85 35.29
CA SER A 141 -8.01 -4.29 35.17
C SER A 141 -6.93 -5.08 34.45
N PHE A 142 -6.25 -4.47 33.49
CA PHE A 142 -5.12 -5.12 32.78
C PHE A 142 -3.95 -5.36 33.76
N ARG A 143 -3.66 -4.41 34.63
CA ARG A 143 -2.63 -4.54 35.64
C ARG A 143 -2.98 -5.67 36.62
N GLU A 144 -4.20 -5.64 37.17
CA GLU A 144 -4.68 -6.64 38.15
C GLU A 144 -4.67 -8.05 37.55
N VAL A 145 -5.19 -8.23 36.33
CA VAL A 145 -5.37 -9.56 35.73
C VAL A 145 -4.06 -10.13 35.17
N TYR A 146 -3.19 -9.30 34.56
CA TYR A 146 -2.04 -9.83 33.82
C TYR A 146 -0.70 -9.50 34.48
N ILE A 147 -0.55 -8.31 35.06
CA ILE A 147 0.74 -7.88 35.56
C ILE A 147 0.99 -8.42 36.97
N GLU A 148 0.00 -8.33 37.87
CA GLU A 148 0.11 -8.81 39.26
C GLU A 148 0.16 -10.35 39.33
N THR A 149 -0.58 -11.02 38.47
CA THR A 149 -0.57 -12.49 38.34
C THR A 149 0.60 -13.03 37.52
N LYS A 150 1.37 -12.15 36.83
CA LYS A 150 2.43 -12.50 35.90
C LYS A 150 1.95 -13.42 34.76
N THR A 151 0.71 -13.24 34.32
CA THR A 151 0.12 -14.05 33.25
C THR A 151 0.66 -13.61 31.90
N HIS A 152 1.16 -14.56 31.15
CA HIS A 152 1.61 -14.38 29.78
C HIS A 152 0.43 -14.42 28.81
N TRP A 153 -0.42 -13.38 28.79
CA TRP A 153 -1.67 -13.32 28.00
C TRP A 153 -1.49 -13.62 26.51
N TRP A 154 -0.28 -13.41 25.98
CA TRP A 154 0.03 -13.75 24.60
C TRP A 154 0.20 -15.26 24.37
N GLU A 155 0.41 -16.07 25.39
CA GLU A 155 0.48 -17.54 25.30
C GLU A 155 -0.92 -18.12 25.21
N ASP A 156 -1.86 -17.65 26.03
CA ASP A 156 -3.28 -18.03 25.97
C ASP A 156 -3.90 -17.72 24.62
N LEU A 157 -3.51 -16.59 24.02
CA LEU A 157 -3.90 -16.24 22.66
C LEU A 157 -3.40 -17.26 21.64
N ASN A 158 -2.35 -18.04 21.93
CA ASN A 158 -1.78 -19.03 21.05
C ASN A 158 -2.33 -20.45 21.25
N GLU A 159 -2.78 -20.81 22.45
CA GLU A 159 -3.43 -22.12 22.70
C GLU A 159 -4.76 -22.24 21.93
N ALA A 160 -5.45 -21.14 21.71
CA ALA A 160 -6.60 -21.06 20.81
C ALA A 160 -6.22 -21.06 19.30
N ASN A 161 -4.99 -21.36 18.96
CA ASN A 161 -4.30 -21.65 17.68
C ASN A 161 -4.71 -20.89 16.39
N GLN A 162 -5.85 -20.24 16.32
CA GLN A 162 -6.31 -19.45 15.17
C GLN A 162 -7.01 -18.14 15.58
N VAL A 163 -7.64 -18.11 16.77
CA VAL A 163 -8.41 -16.96 17.22
C VAL A 163 -7.51 -15.92 17.88
N GLY A 164 -6.46 -16.34 18.56
CA GLY A 164 -5.57 -15.44 19.29
C GLY A 164 -4.57 -14.71 18.39
N ALA A 165 -3.87 -15.41 17.50
CA ALA A 165 -3.07 -14.76 16.45
C ALA A 165 -3.94 -13.83 15.59
N SER A 166 -5.22 -14.20 15.38
CA SER A 166 -6.22 -13.33 14.75
C SER A 166 -6.49 -12.06 15.56
N ALA A 167 -6.49 -12.09 16.90
CA ALA A 167 -6.80 -10.91 17.71
C ALA A 167 -5.68 -9.87 17.68
N ILE A 168 -4.41 -10.27 17.85
CA ILE A 168 -3.26 -9.37 17.79
C ILE A 168 -3.11 -8.84 16.37
N PHE A 169 -3.16 -9.70 15.36
CA PHE A 169 -3.11 -9.32 13.96
C PHE A 169 -4.23 -8.34 13.58
N THR A 170 -5.46 -8.60 14.03
CA THR A 170 -6.61 -7.70 13.80
C THR A 170 -6.39 -6.35 14.48
N ASN A 171 -5.84 -6.33 15.70
CA ASN A 171 -5.49 -5.10 16.40
C ASN A 171 -4.46 -4.29 15.60
N ASN A 172 -3.41 -4.93 15.10
CA ASN A 172 -2.36 -4.25 14.32
C ASN A 172 -2.88 -3.72 12.98
N ILE A 173 -3.80 -4.45 12.32
CA ILE A 173 -4.52 -3.93 11.15
C ILE A 173 -5.35 -2.70 11.52
N GLN A 174 -6.11 -2.75 12.61
CA GLN A 174 -6.95 -1.62 13.06
C GLN A 174 -6.10 -0.40 13.39
N VAL A 175 -5.02 -0.58 14.16
CA VAL A 175 -4.07 0.50 14.49
C VAL A 175 -3.51 1.12 13.22
N THR A 176 -3.09 0.31 12.26
CA THR A 176 -2.55 0.77 10.99
C THR A 176 -3.57 1.57 10.18
N ILE A 177 -4.81 1.07 10.07
CA ILE A 177 -5.90 1.74 9.34
C ILE A 177 -6.27 3.06 10.03
N TYR A 178 -6.43 3.08 11.35
CA TYR A 178 -6.79 4.30 12.08
C TYR A 178 -5.67 5.34 12.02
N THR A 179 -4.41 4.92 12.15
CA THR A 179 -3.26 5.81 11.98
C THR A 179 -3.27 6.52 10.63
N PHE A 180 -3.62 5.81 9.57
CA PHE A 180 -3.79 6.39 8.23
C PHE A 180 -5.04 7.27 8.14
N ALA A 181 -6.20 6.76 8.55
CA ALA A 181 -7.50 7.41 8.37
C ALA A 181 -7.59 8.75 9.10
N PHE A 182 -7.02 8.86 10.29
CA PHE A 182 -6.95 10.11 11.06
C PHE A 182 -6.09 11.20 10.40
N GLY A 183 -5.35 10.86 9.33
CA GLY A 183 -4.72 11.85 8.45
C GLY A 183 -5.72 12.82 7.83
N GLY A 184 -6.99 12.39 7.63
CA GLY A 184 -8.10 13.23 7.18
C GLY A 184 -8.43 14.39 8.13
N VAL A 185 -8.00 14.35 9.39
CA VAL A 185 -8.11 15.44 10.35
C VAL A 185 -6.83 16.28 10.34
N PHE A 186 -6.52 16.84 9.18
CA PHE A 186 -5.35 17.71 8.95
C PHE A 186 -4.00 17.12 9.38
N GLY A 187 -3.92 15.80 9.54
CA GLY A 187 -2.73 15.08 10.04
C GLY A 187 -2.58 15.08 11.57
N VAL A 188 -3.29 15.93 12.30
CA VAL A 188 -3.20 16.02 13.78
C VAL A 188 -3.69 14.73 14.42
N GLY A 189 -4.77 14.14 13.89
CA GLY A 189 -5.29 12.87 14.39
C GLY A 189 -4.29 11.73 14.24
N THR A 190 -3.53 11.67 13.14
CA THR A 190 -2.44 10.70 12.97
C THR A 190 -1.34 10.89 14.03
N LEU A 191 -0.92 12.13 14.29
CA LEU A 191 0.11 12.42 15.30
C LEU A 191 -0.36 11.99 16.69
N PHE A 192 -1.59 12.33 17.05
CA PHE A 192 -2.19 11.93 18.33
C PHE A 192 -2.25 10.40 18.46
N TYR A 193 -2.72 9.71 17.43
CA TYR A 193 -2.89 8.26 17.46
C TYR A 193 -1.54 7.53 17.53
N LEU A 194 -0.52 8.02 16.83
CA LEU A 194 0.85 7.51 16.93
C LEU A 194 1.45 7.73 18.33
N ALA A 195 1.25 8.91 18.90
CA ALA A 195 1.73 9.24 20.24
C ALA A 195 1.07 8.34 21.29
N PHE A 196 -0.26 8.20 21.20
CA PHE A 196 -1.02 7.36 22.12
C PHE A 196 -0.59 5.89 22.03
N ASN A 197 -0.50 5.30 20.82
CA ASN A 197 -0.08 3.91 20.66
C ASN A 197 1.37 3.68 21.12
N GLY A 198 2.27 4.60 20.79
CA GLY A 198 3.67 4.51 21.25
C GLY A 198 3.76 4.49 22.78
N ALA A 199 3.05 5.41 23.43
CA ALA A 199 3.03 5.48 24.89
C ALA A 199 2.39 4.24 25.54
N THR A 200 1.25 3.77 25.01
CA THR A 200 0.53 2.59 25.53
C THR A 200 1.38 1.31 25.43
N ILE A 201 1.95 1.03 24.25
CA ILE A 201 2.78 -0.18 24.06
C ILE A 201 4.00 -0.15 24.97
N ALA A 202 4.64 0.99 25.11
CA ALA A 202 5.83 1.15 25.94
C ALA A 202 5.49 1.11 27.44
N ALA A 203 4.30 1.60 27.85
CA ALA A 203 3.81 1.47 29.24
C ALA A 203 3.56 0.00 29.60
N VAL A 204 2.92 -0.78 28.72
CA VAL A 204 2.75 -2.22 28.92
C VAL A 204 4.10 -2.93 29.08
N LEU A 205 5.07 -2.60 28.22
CA LEU A 205 6.41 -3.16 28.33
C LEU A 205 7.09 -2.76 29.65
N ALA A 206 6.95 -1.52 30.11
CA ALA A 206 7.49 -1.08 31.40
C ALA A 206 6.87 -1.83 32.58
N LEU A 207 5.54 -2.04 32.59
CA LEU A 207 4.85 -2.82 33.59
C LEU A 207 5.37 -4.25 33.68
N THR A 208 5.54 -4.92 32.52
CA THR A 208 6.06 -6.29 32.47
C THR A 208 7.53 -6.38 32.93
N TYR A 209 8.36 -5.38 32.63
CA TYR A 209 9.72 -5.30 33.17
C TYR A 209 9.73 -5.12 34.68
N ARG A 210 8.85 -4.27 35.24
CA ARG A 210 8.70 -4.09 36.67
C ARG A 210 8.24 -5.37 37.37
N ALA A 211 7.37 -6.15 36.72
CA ALA A 211 6.87 -7.43 37.23
C ALA A 211 7.87 -8.60 37.04
N GLY A 212 8.96 -8.38 36.26
CA GLY A 212 10.07 -9.34 36.13
C GLY A 212 9.95 -10.29 34.92
N PHE A 213 8.97 -10.11 34.01
CA PHE A 213 8.79 -10.93 32.80
C PHE A 213 8.81 -10.14 31.48
N GLY A 214 9.34 -8.91 31.49
CA GLY A 214 9.40 -8.06 30.31
C GLY A 214 10.24 -8.63 29.15
N ASN A 215 11.27 -9.45 29.46
CA ASN A 215 12.07 -10.11 28.44
C ASN A 215 11.26 -11.16 27.67
N ASP A 216 10.28 -11.79 28.29
CA ASP A 216 9.44 -12.80 27.65
C ASP A 216 8.51 -12.13 26.65
N LEU A 217 7.87 -11.01 27.05
CA LEU A 217 7.07 -10.19 26.14
C LEU A 217 7.91 -9.66 24.98
N LEU A 218 9.10 -9.10 25.26
CA LEU A 218 9.96 -8.59 24.22
C LEU A 218 10.39 -9.69 23.23
N THR A 219 10.68 -10.89 23.73
CA THR A 219 11.02 -12.06 22.91
C THR A 219 9.87 -12.49 22.03
N PHE A 220 8.63 -12.42 22.53
CA PHE A 220 7.44 -12.68 21.74
C PHE A 220 7.27 -11.65 20.63
N MET A 221 7.40 -10.36 20.95
CA MET A 221 7.14 -9.25 20.03
C MET A 221 8.20 -9.11 18.93
N VAL A 222 9.48 -9.40 19.21
CA VAL A 222 10.59 -9.01 18.32
C VAL A 222 10.53 -9.67 16.94
N GLY A 223 10.00 -10.89 16.83
CA GLY A 223 9.96 -11.65 15.60
C GLY A 223 9.14 -10.95 14.49
N HIS A 224 7.96 -10.47 14.82
CA HIS A 224 6.99 -9.83 13.91
C HIS A 224 6.96 -8.31 14.06
N GLY A 225 7.23 -7.79 15.26
CA GLY A 225 7.04 -6.39 15.62
C GLY A 225 7.85 -5.41 14.77
N VAL A 226 9.02 -5.81 14.25
CA VAL A 226 9.82 -4.95 13.37
C VAL A 226 9.05 -4.60 12.08
N ILE A 227 8.37 -5.58 11.46
CA ILE A 227 7.58 -5.34 10.25
C ILE A 227 6.30 -4.58 10.62
N GLU A 228 5.60 -4.97 11.67
CA GLU A 228 4.34 -4.35 12.09
C GLU A 228 4.51 -2.87 12.46
N LEU A 229 5.49 -2.55 13.29
CA LEU A 229 5.79 -1.16 13.64
C LEU A 229 6.19 -0.36 12.38
N SER A 230 6.96 -0.96 11.46
CA SER A 230 7.25 -0.32 10.19
C SER A 230 5.99 -0.03 9.37
N CYS A 231 5.02 -0.95 9.37
CA CYS A 231 3.71 -0.74 8.74
C CYS A 231 2.96 0.43 9.37
N ILE A 232 2.94 0.53 10.69
CA ILE A 232 2.32 1.64 11.43
C ILE A 232 3.01 2.97 11.07
N PHE A 233 4.36 3.01 10.98
CA PHE A 233 5.09 4.22 10.61
C PHE A 233 4.84 4.62 9.15
N ILE A 234 4.78 3.68 8.23
CA ILE A 234 4.49 3.95 6.81
C ILE A 234 3.04 4.43 6.66
N ALA A 235 2.08 3.81 7.36
CA ALA A 235 0.68 4.23 7.37
C ALA A 235 0.51 5.62 8.00
N GLY A 236 1.23 5.89 9.09
CA GLY A 236 1.30 7.22 9.69
C GLY A 236 1.87 8.26 8.71
N GLY A 237 2.93 7.91 8.02
CA GLY A 237 3.49 8.73 6.94
C GLY A 237 2.49 9.00 5.82
N ALA A 238 1.70 8.00 5.42
CA ALA A 238 0.62 8.16 4.44
C ALA A 238 -0.50 9.07 4.96
N GLY A 239 -0.88 8.94 6.23
CA GLY A 239 -1.85 9.83 6.89
C GLY A 239 -1.36 11.27 6.95
N LEU A 240 -0.12 11.49 7.37
CA LEU A 240 0.50 12.83 7.38
C LEU A 240 0.61 13.43 5.98
N LEU A 241 0.85 12.60 4.96
CA LEU A 241 0.86 13.04 3.56
C LEU A 241 -0.50 13.57 3.12
N ILE A 242 -1.59 12.91 3.50
CA ILE A 242 -2.97 13.39 3.30
C ILE A 242 -3.21 14.70 4.06
N GLY A 243 -2.87 14.73 5.36
CA GLY A 243 -3.00 15.93 6.18
C GLY A 243 -2.24 17.14 5.60
N SER A 244 -1.03 16.90 5.12
CA SER A 244 -0.21 17.93 4.49
C SER A 244 -0.83 18.50 3.21
N ALA A 245 -1.62 17.72 2.46
CA ALA A 245 -2.32 18.19 1.28
C ALA A 245 -3.38 19.26 1.61
N MET A 246 -3.98 19.15 2.79
CA MET A 246 -5.01 20.07 3.25
C MET A 246 -4.43 21.32 3.90
N VAL A 247 -3.34 21.18 4.67
CA VAL A 247 -2.71 22.29 5.42
C VAL A 247 -1.74 23.09 4.55
N MET A 248 -0.90 22.41 3.77
CA MET A 248 0.16 23.02 2.95
C MET A 248 0.10 22.48 1.51
N PRO A 249 -0.91 22.87 0.71
CA PRO A 249 -1.09 22.38 -0.65
C PRO A 249 0.01 22.85 -1.63
N GLY A 250 0.82 23.84 -1.24
CA GLY A 250 1.82 24.47 -2.11
C GLY A 250 1.13 25.33 -3.19
N ASN A 251 1.58 25.20 -4.43
CA ASN A 251 1.01 25.93 -5.59
C ASN A 251 -0.24 25.28 -6.19
N LEU A 252 -0.74 24.18 -5.58
CA LEU A 252 -1.93 23.45 -6.04
C LEU A 252 -3.16 23.90 -5.26
N SER A 253 -4.35 23.71 -5.85
CA SER A 253 -5.56 23.72 -5.07
C SER A 253 -5.56 22.58 -4.03
N ARG A 254 -6.27 22.75 -2.91
CA ARG A 254 -6.39 21.67 -1.90
C ARG A 254 -6.90 20.37 -2.50
N GLY A 255 -7.84 20.44 -3.43
CA GLY A 255 -8.38 19.28 -4.14
C GLY A 255 -7.33 18.58 -5.02
N ASP A 256 -6.54 19.34 -5.77
CA ASP A 256 -5.49 18.78 -6.63
C ASP A 256 -4.32 18.23 -5.80
N ALA A 257 -3.93 18.91 -4.73
CA ALA A 257 -2.94 18.45 -3.78
C ALA A 257 -3.39 17.12 -3.14
N LEU A 258 -4.64 17.04 -2.69
CA LEU A 258 -5.22 15.81 -2.12
C LEU A 258 -5.27 14.68 -3.15
N LYS A 259 -5.67 14.96 -4.39
CA LYS A 259 -5.69 13.97 -5.48
C LYS A 259 -4.28 13.44 -5.80
N SER A 260 -3.28 14.31 -5.81
CA SER A 260 -1.89 13.94 -6.09
C SER A 260 -1.28 13.12 -4.94
N ARG A 261 -1.29 13.69 -3.71
CA ARG A 261 -0.70 13.04 -2.53
C ARG A 261 -1.51 11.82 -2.08
N GLY A 262 -2.83 11.82 -2.33
CA GLY A 262 -3.70 10.68 -2.07
C GLY A 262 -3.34 9.44 -2.88
N LYS A 263 -2.91 9.60 -4.14
CA LYS A 263 -2.40 8.47 -4.93
C LYS A 263 -1.16 7.84 -4.29
N ASP A 264 -0.26 8.64 -3.79
CA ASP A 264 0.94 8.16 -3.11
C ASP A 264 0.59 7.49 -1.77
N ALA A 265 -0.32 8.10 -1.01
CA ALA A 265 -0.80 7.53 0.25
C ALA A 265 -1.48 6.17 0.05
N VAL A 266 -2.34 6.02 -0.97
CA VAL A 266 -2.95 4.73 -1.31
C VAL A 266 -1.90 3.71 -1.75
N ARG A 267 -0.89 4.09 -2.54
CA ARG A 267 0.22 3.19 -2.89
C ARG A 267 0.96 2.66 -1.66
N LEU A 268 1.24 3.54 -0.71
CA LEU A 268 1.86 3.14 0.56
C LEU A 268 0.97 2.15 1.30
N MET A 269 -0.34 2.41 1.42
CA MET A 269 -1.27 1.53 2.13
C MET A 269 -1.43 0.15 1.46
N VAL A 270 -1.41 0.08 0.12
CA VAL A 270 -1.42 -1.20 -0.59
C VAL A 270 -0.15 -2.01 -0.29
N GLY A 271 1.01 -1.36 -0.25
CA GLY A 271 2.28 -2.01 0.15
C GLY A 271 2.23 -2.49 1.60
N VAL A 272 1.74 -1.64 2.52
CA VAL A 272 1.56 -1.95 3.94
C VAL A 272 0.63 -3.15 4.14
N ALA A 273 -0.47 -3.26 3.40
CA ALA A 273 -1.39 -4.39 3.52
C ALA A 273 -0.70 -5.74 3.26
N VAL A 274 0.19 -5.82 2.27
CA VAL A 274 0.97 -7.05 1.99
C VAL A 274 2.01 -7.30 3.08
N LEU A 275 2.68 -6.25 3.57
CA LEU A 275 3.65 -6.38 4.66
C LEU A 275 2.99 -6.87 5.95
N LEU A 276 1.77 -6.43 6.27
CA LEU A 276 1.01 -6.92 7.42
C LEU A 276 0.68 -8.41 7.28
N VAL A 277 0.34 -8.89 6.09
CA VAL A 277 0.15 -10.34 5.87
C VAL A 277 1.43 -11.11 6.18
N VAL A 278 2.59 -10.61 5.75
CA VAL A 278 3.89 -11.23 6.06
C VAL A 278 4.15 -11.21 7.56
N ALA A 279 3.88 -10.10 8.24
CA ALA A 279 4.02 -9.98 9.69
C ALA A 279 3.10 -10.96 10.44
N GLY A 280 1.83 -11.08 10.02
CA GLY A 280 0.87 -12.02 10.60
C GLY A 280 1.28 -13.50 10.43
N ILE A 281 1.94 -13.85 9.32
CA ILE A 281 2.52 -15.19 9.15
C ILE A 281 3.65 -15.43 10.17
N ILE A 282 4.54 -14.45 10.34
CA ILE A 282 5.63 -14.55 11.35
C ILE A 282 5.05 -14.61 12.76
N GLU A 283 4.05 -13.79 13.04
CA GLU A 283 3.35 -13.78 14.33
C GLU A 283 2.71 -15.15 14.64
N GLY A 284 1.97 -15.70 13.68
CA GLY A 284 1.24 -16.96 13.89
C GLY A 284 2.13 -18.21 14.00
N PHE A 285 3.29 -18.21 13.35
CA PHE A 285 4.13 -19.42 13.27
C PHE A 285 5.44 -19.33 14.05
N ILE A 286 6.03 -18.14 14.17
CA ILE A 286 7.38 -17.98 14.76
C ILE A 286 7.30 -17.43 16.19
N SER A 287 6.43 -16.45 16.42
CA SER A 287 6.35 -15.81 17.75
C SER A 287 5.95 -16.77 18.86
N PRO A 288 4.97 -17.69 18.69
CA PRO A 288 4.61 -18.67 19.71
C PRO A 288 5.57 -19.89 19.76
N ALA A 289 6.35 -20.14 18.70
CA ALA A 289 7.17 -21.33 18.64
C ALA A 289 8.18 -21.40 19.81
N PRO A 290 8.39 -22.58 20.43
CA PRO A 290 9.32 -22.79 21.53
C PRO A 290 10.77 -22.86 21.03
N ILE A 291 11.22 -21.83 20.33
CA ILE A 291 12.57 -21.70 19.78
C ILE A 291 13.39 -20.73 20.62
N ASN A 292 14.73 -20.89 20.53
CA ASN A 292 15.66 -20.06 21.28
C ASN A 292 15.40 -18.55 21.02
N PRO A 293 15.32 -17.70 22.06
CA PRO A 293 15.12 -16.25 21.92
C PRO A 293 16.08 -15.58 20.93
N LYS A 294 17.35 -16.01 20.88
CA LYS A 294 18.34 -15.49 19.92
C LYS A 294 17.91 -15.69 18.46
N ILE A 295 17.22 -16.79 18.17
CA ILE A 295 16.67 -17.03 16.82
C ILE A 295 15.57 -16.05 16.51
N LYS A 296 14.64 -15.79 17.45
CA LYS A 296 13.57 -14.80 17.27
C LYS A 296 14.13 -13.40 17.03
N PHE A 297 15.14 -12.98 17.81
CA PHE A 297 15.84 -11.71 17.60
C PHE A 297 16.55 -11.65 16.24
N SER A 298 17.19 -12.74 15.83
CA SER A 298 17.83 -12.82 14.50
C SER A 298 16.81 -12.70 13.37
N ILE A 299 15.64 -13.33 13.49
CA ILE A 299 14.54 -13.21 12.53
C ILE A 299 14.05 -11.77 12.45
N GLY A 300 13.79 -11.11 13.59
CA GLY A 300 13.39 -9.72 13.63
C GLY A 300 14.43 -8.78 12.98
N ALA A 301 15.70 -8.98 13.27
CA ALA A 301 16.78 -8.21 12.67
C ALA A 301 16.90 -8.43 11.15
N LEU A 302 16.84 -9.68 10.71
CA LEU A 302 16.95 -10.05 9.27
C LEU A 302 15.76 -9.56 8.47
N THR A 303 14.54 -9.71 8.99
CA THR A 303 13.33 -9.20 8.33
C THR A 303 13.33 -7.68 8.25
N GLY A 304 13.79 -6.99 9.30
CA GLY A 304 13.98 -5.54 9.27
C GLY A 304 15.02 -5.12 8.24
N LEU A 305 16.18 -5.77 8.22
CA LEU A 305 17.24 -5.50 7.23
C LEU A 305 16.72 -5.75 5.81
N ALA A 306 16.02 -6.84 5.57
CA ALA A 306 15.45 -7.16 4.26
C ALA A 306 14.41 -6.13 3.83
N LEU A 307 13.49 -5.75 4.73
CA LEU A 307 12.47 -4.74 4.47
C LEU A 307 13.07 -3.39 4.08
N TYR A 308 13.98 -2.87 4.90
CA TYR A 308 14.57 -1.56 4.63
C TYR A 308 15.55 -1.59 3.44
N SER A 309 16.27 -2.69 3.22
CA SER A 309 17.05 -2.87 1.99
C SER A 309 16.14 -2.85 0.76
N TYR A 310 15.02 -3.54 0.79
CA TYR A 310 14.02 -3.50 -0.26
C TYR A 310 13.46 -2.09 -0.49
N LEU A 311 13.00 -1.41 0.55
CA LEU A 311 12.42 -0.07 0.43
C LEU A 311 13.42 0.97 -0.08
N LEU A 312 14.70 0.82 0.28
CA LEU A 312 15.74 1.77 -0.07
C LEU A 312 16.42 1.47 -1.41
N LEU A 313 16.50 0.20 -1.84
CA LEU A 313 17.28 -0.18 -3.01
C LEU A 313 16.44 -0.60 -4.21
N ALA A 314 15.27 -1.24 -4.00
CA ALA A 314 14.46 -1.72 -5.12
C ALA A 314 13.93 -0.57 -5.98
N GLY A 315 13.82 -0.81 -7.30
CA GLY A 315 13.33 0.17 -8.27
C GLY A 315 14.22 1.41 -8.41
N ARG A 316 15.50 1.34 -8.04
CA ARG A 316 16.48 2.34 -8.46
C ARG A 316 16.81 2.09 -9.95
N ASP A 317 16.70 3.13 -10.76
CA ASP A 317 17.16 3.06 -12.15
C ASP A 317 18.67 2.76 -12.15
N ASN A 318 19.07 1.67 -12.78
CA ASN A 318 20.48 1.31 -12.98
C ASN A 318 21.11 2.22 -14.06
N ASN A 319 21.07 3.54 -13.84
CA ASN A 319 21.80 4.50 -14.65
C ASN A 319 23.26 4.68 -14.22
N TRP A 320 23.83 3.71 -13.48
CA TRP A 320 25.26 3.60 -13.27
C TRP A 320 25.90 2.98 -14.52
N GLY A 321 26.20 3.82 -15.54
CA GLY A 321 26.96 3.40 -16.71
C GLY A 321 26.67 4.10 -18.03
N LYS A 322 25.99 5.23 -18.02
CA LYS A 322 25.87 6.11 -19.21
C LYS A 322 26.24 7.54 -18.82
N GLY A 323 27.50 7.74 -18.53
CA GLY A 323 28.20 8.99 -18.46
C GLY A 323 29.44 8.89 -19.32
#